data_e5fc4d87fa0fb69754ccdacc90b4ff62
#
_entry.id   e5fc4d87fa0fb69754ccdacc90b4ff62
#
_cell.length_a   1.000
_cell.length_b   1.000
_cell.length_c   1.000
_cell.angle_alpha   90.00
_cell.angle_beta   90.00
_cell.angle_gamma   90.00
#
_symmetry.space_group_name_H-M   'P 1'
#
loop_
_entity.id
_entity.type
_entity.pdbx_description
1 polymer ?
#
loop_
_entity_poly.entity_id
_entity_poly.type
_entity_poly.pdbx_seq_one_letter_code
_entity_poly.pdbx_strand_id
1 'polypeptide(L)'
;MIRKVGHNLIQFCVKNACFVLPYPEPRARARFLKNSALFVYVLILLFFQLSIYRASPRILGFATNIATTELYQLVNSERAEQGLPALKRNTKLEQAAYEKAQDMFSKDYWAHYAPDGSTTPWQFILAAGYNYKYAGENLAKDFDTSEEVVTAWMASSSHHQLCS
;
A
#
# COMPACT_ATOMS: atom_id res chain seq x y z
N MET A 1 -30.97 1.31 61.25
CA MET A 1 -29.64 1.77 61.73
C MET A 1 -28.64 1.51 60.63
N ILE A 2 -28.40 2.50 59.80
CA ILE A 2 -27.56 2.35 58.54
C ILE A 2 -26.13 2.74 58.94
N ARG A 3 -25.25 1.75 58.95
CA ARG A 3 -23.82 1.96 59.21
C ARG A 3 -23.21 2.57 57.93
N LYS A 4 -22.74 3.80 58.02
CA LYS A 4 -21.90 4.42 56.95
C LYS A 4 -20.62 3.58 56.81
N VAL A 5 -20.53 2.80 55.77
CA VAL A 5 -19.26 2.23 55.27
C VAL A 5 -18.77 3.15 54.18
N GLY A 6 -17.64 3.78 54.41
CA GLY A 6 -17.07 4.81 53.54
C GLY A 6 -16.33 4.23 52.34
N HIS A 7 -17.05 3.62 51.41
CA HIS A 7 -16.55 3.34 50.05
C HIS A 7 -17.66 3.65 49.07
N ASN A 8 -17.37 4.46 48.08
CA ASN A 8 -18.31 4.79 47.02
C ASN A 8 -18.53 3.52 46.16
N LEU A 9 -19.72 2.91 46.35
CA LEU A 9 -20.16 1.73 45.60
C LEU A 9 -21.41 2.09 44.80
N ILE A 10 -21.48 1.67 43.58
CA ILE A 10 -22.70 1.75 42.77
C ILE A 10 -23.34 0.37 42.77
N GLN A 11 -24.58 0.30 43.28
CA GLN A 11 -25.35 -0.92 43.40
C GLN A 11 -26.46 -0.93 42.31
N PHE A 12 -26.47 -1.95 41.49
CA PHE A 12 -27.57 -2.23 40.59
C PHE A 12 -28.29 -3.52 41.01
N CYS A 13 -29.60 -3.41 41.25
CA CYS A 13 -30.43 -4.55 41.55
C CYS A 13 -31.52 -4.72 40.50
N VAL A 14 -31.59 -5.91 39.90
CA VAL A 14 -32.66 -6.34 38.98
C VAL A 14 -33.19 -7.66 39.46
N LYS A 15 -34.56 -7.76 39.66
CA LYS A 15 -35.27 -8.95 40.15
C LYS A 15 -34.37 -10.14 40.57
N ASN A 16 -34.12 -10.25 41.87
CA ASN A 16 -33.40 -11.32 42.57
C ASN A 16 -31.87 -11.37 42.42
N ALA A 17 -31.22 -10.39 41.82
CA ALA A 17 -29.75 -10.28 41.80
C ALA A 17 -29.31 -8.82 41.99
N CYS A 18 -28.36 -8.58 42.94
CA CYS A 18 -27.72 -7.29 43.10
C CYS A 18 -26.24 -7.40 42.74
N PHE A 19 -25.77 -6.53 41.85
CA PHE A 19 -24.38 -6.45 41.47
C PHE A 19 -23.80 -5.12 41.99
N VAL A 20 -22.70 -5.21 42.72
CA VAL A 20 -22.03 -4.05 43.34
C VAL A 20 -20.69 -3.84 42.64
N LEU A 21 -20.53 -2.70 41.99
CA LEU A 21 -19.26 -2.28 41.42
C LEU A 21 -18.59 -1.24 42.33
N PRO A 22 -17.28 -1.38 42.57
CA PRO A 22 -16.54 -0.30 43.21
C PRO A 22 -16.53 0.92 42.31
N TYR A 23 -16.98 2.06 42.83
CA TYR A 23 -16.87 3.32 42.08
C TYR A 23 -15.40 3.73 42.01
N PRO A 24 -14.83 3.90 40.82
CA PRO A 24 -13.44 4.29 40.72
C PRO A 24 -13.25 5.69 41.33
N GLU A 25 -12.37 5.77 42.29
CA GLU A 25 -12.01 7.05 42.95
C GLU A 25 -11.63 8.10 41.91
N PRO A 26 -12.18 9.33 41.99
CA PRO A 26 -11.91 10.40 41.01
C PRO A 26 -10.41 10.74 40.87
N ARG A 27 -9.61 10.43 41.89
CA ARG A 27 -8.15 10.63 41.88
C ARG A 27 -7.38 9.67 40.97
N ALA A 28 -7.93 8.49 40.67
CA ALA A 28 -7.30 7.55 39.75
C ALA A 28 -7.40 8.03 38.29
N ARG A 29 -8.51 8.68 37.92
CA ARG A 29 -8.68 9.27 36.58
C ARG A 29 -7.73 10.43 36.29
N ALA A 30 -7.41 11.24 37.31
CA ALA A 30 -6.56 12.41 37.17
C ALA A 30 -5.08 12.09 36.91
N ARG A 31 -4.61 10.89 37.24
CA ARG A 31 -3.21 10.52 37.00
C ARG A 31 -2.89 10.20 35.51
N PHE A 32 -3.84 9.63 34.78
CA PHE A 32 -3.67 9.34 33.35
C PHE A 32 -3.77 10.58 32.46
N LEU A 33 -4.33 11.69 33.01
CA LEU A 33 -4.50 12.97 32.32
C LEU A 33 -3.45 14.02 32.71
N LYS A 34 -2.43 13.66 33.47
CA LYS A 34 -1.32 14.59 33.72
C LYS A 34 -0.61 14.90 32.38
N ASN A 35 -0.29 16.18 32.18
CA ASN A 35 0.38 16.67 30.95
C ASN A 35 1.62 15.83 30.59
N SER A 36 2.36 15.30 31.55
CA SER A 36 3.49 14.40 31.35
C SER A 36 3.10 13.04 30.74
N ALA A 37 1.98 12.45 31.15
CA ALA A 37 1.49 11.20 30.58
C ALA A 37 0.98 11.40 29.15
N LEU A 38 0.27 12.49 28.91
CA LEU A 38 -0.17 12.88 27.57
C LEU A 38 1.03 13.10 26.64
N PHE A 39 2.08 13.75 27.11
CA PHE A 39 3.32 13.96 26.37
C PHE A 39 4.00 12.64 26.00
N VAL A 40 4.08 11.68 26.92
CA VAL A 40 4.60 10.34 26.67
C VAL A 40 3.76 9.59 25.64
N TYR A 41 2.42 9.65 25.72
CA TYR A 41 1.55 9.05 24.70
C TYR A 41 1.75 9.66 23.31
N VAL A 42 1.88 10.98 23.21
CA VAL A 42 2.17 11.65 21.95
C VAL A 42 3.52 11.21 21.37
N LEU A 43 4.56 11.11 22.19
CA LEU A 43 5.86 10.62 21.77
C LEU A 43 5.82 9.17 21.27
N ILE A 44 5.07 8.29 21.96
CA ILE A 44 4.85 6.91 21.53
C ILE A 44 4.13 6.86 20.18
N LEU A 45 3.07 7.64 19.99
CA LEU A 45 2.35 7.72 18.73
C LEU A 45 3.24 8.25 17.60
N LEU A 46 4.01 9.31 17.85
CA LEU A 46 4.97 9.84 16.87
C LEU A 46 6.05 8.84 16.52
N PHE A 47 6.56 8.09 17.49
CA PHE A 47 7.54 7.03 17.24
C PHE A 47 6.94 5.90 16.39
N PHE A 48 5.71 5.47 16.70
CA PHE A 48 4.98 4.48 15.89
C PHE A 48 4.73 4.99 14.48
N GLN A 49 4.27 6.23 14.34
CA GLN A 49 4.03 6.86 13.04
C GLN A 49 5.31 6.97 12.20
N LEU A 50 6.41 7.37 12.83
CA LEU A 50 7.72 7.45 12.17
C LEU A 50 8.25 6.06 11.78
N SER A 51 8.03 5.05 12.62
CA SER A 51 8.40 3.66 12.35
C SER A 51 7.60 3.08 11.20
N ILE A 52 6.29 3.32 11.16
CA ILE A 52 5.41 2.93 10.05
C ILE A 52 5.83 3.66 8.77
N TYR A 53 6.07 4.97 8.84
CA TYR A 53 6.50 5.76 7.67
C TYR A 53 7.82 5.24 7.08
N ARG A 54 8.79 4.85 7.91
CA ARG A 54 10.05 4.24 7.46
C ARG A 54 9.92 2.80 6.97
N ALA A 55 8.93 2.07 7.46
CA ALA A 55 8.63 0.70 7.03
C ALA A 55 7.75 0.64 5.76
N SER A 56 7.01 1.72 5.48
CA SER A 56 5.97 1.78 4.44
C SER A 56 6.42 1.72 2.97
N PRO A 57 7.68 2.00 2.56
CA PRO A 57 8.03 1.86 1.14
C PRO A 57 7.86 0.45 0.57
N ARG A 58 7.64 -0.55 1.44
CA ARG A 58 7.55 -1.97 1.04
C ARG A 58 6.14 -2.58 1.16
N ILE A 59 5.17 -1.88 1.74
CA ILE A 59 3.85 -2.49 2.04
C ILE A 59 2.92 -2.48 0.82
N LEU A 60 3.09 -1.57 -0.14
CA LEU A 60 2.30 -1.54 -1.37
C LEU A 60 2.59 -2.71 -2.34
N GLY A 61 3.68 -3.44 -2.16
CA GLY A 61 4.04 -4.61 -2.98
C GLY A 61 3.59 -5.97 -2.43
N PHE A 62 2.99 -6.02 -1.24
CA PHE A 62 2.61 -7.30 -0.59
C PHE A 62 1.12 -7.65 -0.68
N ALA A 63 0.30 -6.78 -1.24
CA ALA A 63 -1.15 -7.03 -1.33
C ALA A 63 -1.54 -7.86 -2.57
N THR A 64 -0.63 -8.04 -3.53
CA THR A 64 -0.84 -8.88 -4.72
C THR A 64 0.34 -9.85 -4.88
N ASN A 65 0.07 -11.07 -5.31
CA ASN A 65 1.10 -12.06 -5.65
C ASN A 65 1.83 -11.73 -6.97
N ILE A 66 1.81 -10.46 -7.38
CA ILE A 66 2.46 -10.00 -8.61
C ILE A 66 3.90 -9.59 -8.31
N ALA A 67 4.84 -10.42 -8.75
CA ALA A 67 6.27 -10.16 -8.62
C ALA A 67 6.87 -9.73 -9.97
N THR A 68 7.58 -8.60 -9.99
CA THR A 68 8.25 -8.12 -11.22
C THR A 68 9.16 -9.17 -11.86
N THR A 69 9.86 -9.96 -11.05
CA THR A 69 10.73 -11.04 -11.55
C THR A 69 9.94 -12.12 -12.25
N GLU A 70 8.79 -12.48 -11.72
CA GLU A 70 7.91 -13.50 -12.29
C GLU A 70 7.25 -13.02 -13.60
N LEU A 71 6.73 -11.78 -13.62
CA LEU A 71 6.25 -11.17 -14.87
C LEU A 71 7.31 -11.23 -15.98
N TYR A 72 8.55 -10.95 -15.62
CA TYR A 72 9.67 -10.96 -16.53
C TYR A 72 9.95 -12.37 -17.09
N GLN A 73 9.88 -13.38 -16.22
CA GLN A 73 10.06 -14.78 -16.61
C GLN A 73 8.93 -15.26 -17.52
N LEU A 74 7.68 -14.96 -17.16
CA LEU A 74 6.50 -15.33 -17.94
C LEU A 74 6.51 -14.69 -19.33
N VAL A 75 6.77 -13.40 -19.44
CA VAL A 75 6.90 -12.72 -20.75
C VAL A 75 8.03 -13.33 -21.58
N ASN A 76 9.17 -13.66 -20.97
CA ASN A 76 10.27 -14.31 -21.69
C ASN A 76 9.95 -15.75 -22.08
N SER A 77 9.10 -16.46 -21.35
CA SER A 77 8.59 -17.77 -21.75
C SER A 77 7.74 -17.67 -23.01
N GLU A 78 6.79 -16.74 -23.05
CA GLU A 78 5.97 -16.47 -24.23
C GLU A 78 6.82 -16.09 -25.47
N ARG A 79 7.85 -15.28 -25.26
CA ARG A 79 8.81 -14.92 -26.31
C ARG A 79 9.58 -16.13 -26.85
N ALA A 80 10.03 -17.00 -25.96
CA ALA A 80 10.75 -18.22 -26.33
C ALA A 80 9.86 -19.17 -27.16
N GLU A 81 8.58 -19.29 -26.83
CA GLU A 81 7.61 -20.09 -27.61
C GLU A 81 7.43 -19.55 -29.03
N GLN A 82 7.64 -18.25 -29.24
CA GLN A 82 7.60 -17.60 -30.53
C GLN A 82 8.97 -17.55 -31.23
N GLY A 83 10.01 -18.13 -30.64
CA GLY A 83 11.38 -18.12 -31.18
C GLY A 83 12.08 -16.77 -31.08
N LEU A 84 11.60 -15.88 -30.23
CA LEU A 84 12.14 -14.54 -30.04
C LEU A 84 13.22 -14.51 -28.94
N PRO A 85 14.22 -13.62 -29.02
CA PRO A 85 15.23 -13.46 -27.99
C PRO A 85 14.61 -12.92 -26.69
N ALA A 86 15.12 -13.39 -25.55
CA ALA A 86 14.66 -12.93 -24.25
C ALA A 86 14.93 -11.43 -24.03
N LEU A 87 13.98 -10.74 -23.44
CA LEU A 87 14.17 -9.37 -22.96
C LEU A 87 15.21 -9.36 -21.84
N LYS A 88 15.89 -8.24 -21.68
CA LYS A 88 16.85 -8.01 -20.60
C LYS A 88 16.37 -6.88 -19.71
N ARG A 89 16.49 -7.07 -18.41
CA ARG A 89 16.16 -6.02 -17.42
C ARG A 89 17.05 -4.80 -17.63
N ASN A 90 16.47 -3.63 -17.44
CA ASN A 90 17.17 -2.36 -17.52
C ASN A 90 16.74 -1.44 -16.41
N THR A 91 17.67 -1.04 -15.55
CA THR A 91 17.41 -0.24 -14.35
C THR A 91 16.82 1.14 -14.67
N LYS A 92 17.14 1.73 -15.82
CA LYS A 92 16.57 3.01 -16.25
C LYS A 92 15.10 2.85 -16.63
N LEU A 93 14.74 1.76 -17.31
CA LEU A 93 13.34 1.46 -17.62
C LEU A 93 12.54 1.08 -16.37
N GLU A 94 13.15 0.40 -15.41
CA GLU A 94 12.53 0.12 -14.10
C GLU A 94 12.25 1.43 -13.35
N GLN A 95 13.19 2.38 -13.37
CA GLN A 95 13.00 3.71 -12.78
C GLN A 95 11.88 4.47 -13.49
N ALA A 96 11.86 4.48 -14.82
CA ALA A 96 10.80 5.14 -15.60
C ALA A 96 9.41 4.56 -15.28
N ALA A 97 9.28 3.24 -15.19
CA ALA A 97 8.03 2.58 -14.83
C ALA A 97 7.59 2.93 -13.41
N TYR A 98 8.53 2.97 -12.47
CA TYR A 98 8.26 3.38 -11.09
C TYR A 98 7.76 4.84 -11.00
N GLU A 99 8.43 5.77 -11.68
CA GLU A 99 8.04 7.19 -11.68
C GLU A 99 6.67 7.40 -12.36
N LYS A 100 6.39 6.67 -13.44
CA LYS A 100 5.07 6.66 -14.07
C LYS A 100 3.98 6.16 -13.12
N ALA A 101 4.24 5.08 -12.38
CA ALA A 101 3.30 4.56 -11.39
C ALA A 101 3.05 5.58 -10.27
N GLN A 102 4.08 6.27 -9.79
CA GLN A 102 3.95 7.34 -8.79
C GLN A 102 3.13 8.52 -9.32
N ASP A 103 3.32 8.91 -10.57
CA ASP A 103 2.55 9.99 -11.21
C ASP A 103 1.07 9.60 -11.29
N MET A 104 0.76 8.39 -11.76
CA MET A 104 -0.62 7.87 -11.81
C MET A 104 -1.28 7.84 -10.43
N PHE A 105 -0.55 7.37 -9.42
CA PHE A 105 -1.06 7.30 -8.05
C PHE A 105 -1.27 8.68 -7.43
N SER A 106 -0.31 9.60 -7.61
CA SER A 106 -0.37 10.94 -7.01
C SER A 106 -1.45 11.84 -7.63
N LYS A 107 -1.77 11.61 -8.90
CA LYS A 107 -2.77 12.38 -9.67
C LYS A 107 -4.10 11.65 -9.84
N ASP A 108 -4.25 10.48 -9.20
CA ASP A 108 -5.47 9.66 -9.20
C ASP A 108 -5.99 9.35 -10.61
N TYR A 109 -5.14 8.80 -11.46
CA TYR A 109 -5.55 8.34 -12.79
C TYR A 109 -4.95 6.99 -13.17
N TRP A 110 -5.60 6.30 -14.11
CA TRP A 110 -5.13 5.06 -14.72
C TRP A 110 -5.22 5.15 -16.24
N ALA A 111 -4.14 5.56 -16.88
CA ALA A 111 -4.06 5.70 -18.34
C ALA A 111 -2.61 5.82 -18.81
N HIS A 112 -2.35 5.54 -20.09
CA HIS A 112 -1.04 5.78 -20.72
C HIS A 112 -0.67 7.28 -20.65
N TYR A 113 -1.62 8.17 -20.87
CA TYR A 113 -1.43 9.62 -20.85
C TYR A 113 -2.14 10.23 -19.66
N ALA A 114 -1.53 11.21 -19.02
CA ALA A 114 -2.22 11.97 -17.98
C ALA A 114 -3.45 12.70 -18.56
N PRO A 115 -4.59 12.74 -17.85
CA PRO A 115 -5.82 13.33 -18.35
C PRO A 115 -5.72 14.81 -18.71
N ASP A 116 -4.83 15.53 -18.03
CA ASP A 116 -4.52 16.95 -18.26
C ASP A 116 -3.51 17.19 -19.41
N GLY A 117 -3.04 16.10 -20.04
CA GLY A 117 -2.02 16.15 -21.09
C GLY A 117 -0.62 16.51 -20.60
N SER A 118 -0.39 16.63 -19.28
CA SER A 118 0.87 17.10 -18.71
C SER A 118 2.01 16.10 -18.90
N THR A 119 1.72 14.80 -18.89
CA THR A 119 2.74 13.75 -18.95
C THR A 119 2.37 12.61 -19.89
N THR A 120 3.41 12.06 -20.52
CA THR A 120 3.35 10.87 -21.37
C THR A 120 4.32 9.81 -20.85
N PRO A 121 4.12 8.51 -21.11
CA PRO A 121 5.06 7.47 -20.67
C PRO A 121 6.48 7.69 -21.23
N TRP A 122 6.59 8.29 -22.39
CA TRP A 122 7.86 8.55 -23.07
C TRP A 122 8.74 9.56 -22.32
N GLN A 123 8.13 10.53 -21.64
CA GLN A 123 8.86 11.52 -20.83
C GLN A 123 9.56 10.86 -19.65
N PHE A 124 8.95 9.87 -19.01
CA PHE A 124 9.58 9.12 -17.90
C PHE A 124 10.77 8.30 -18.39
N ILE A 125 10.68 7.68 -19.57
CA ILE A 125 11.79 6.94 -20.17
C ILE A 125 12.97 7.85 -20.46
N LEU A 126 12.73 9.03 -21.05
CA LEU A 126 13.77 10.02 -21.34
C LEU A 126 14.35 10.64 -20.07
N ALA A 127 13.49 10.95 -19.08
CA ALA A 127 13.92 11.50 -17.78
C ALA A 127 14.83 10.52 -17.01
N ALA A 128 14.56 9.22 -17.11
CA ALA A 128 15.44 8.18 -16.58
C ALA A 128 16.76 8.01 -17.36
N GLY A 129 16.97 8.79 -18.42
CA GLY A 129 18.17 8.77 -19.24
C GLY A 129 18.30 7.57 -20.15
N TYR A 130 17.17 6.95 -20.56
CA TYR A 130 17.14 5.86 -21.53
C TYR A 130 16.74 6.38 -22.91
N ASN A 131 17.66 6.33 -23.86
CA ASN A 131 17.39 6.67 -25.25
C ASN A 131 16.85 5.45 -26.00
N TYR A 132 15.76 5.64 -26.73
CA TYR A 132 15.10 4.56 -27.46
C TYR A 132 14.82 4.97 -28.91
N LYS A 133 14.70 3.99 -29.77
CA LYS A 133 14.18 4.14 -31.13
C LYS A 133 12.68 3.83 -31.19
N TYR A 134 12.28 2.82 -30.47
CA TYR A 134 10.90 2.40 -30.25
C TYR A 134 10.72 2.09 -28.77
N ALA A 135 9.56 2.39 -28.25
CA ALA A 135 9.17 2.07 -26.88
C ALA A 135 7.69 1.74 -26.82
N GLY A 136 7.31 0.92 -25.85
CA GLY A 136 5.93 0.58 -25.56
C GLY A 136 5.70 0.52 -24.04
N GLU A 137 4.47 0.67 -23.64
CA GLU A 137 4.05 0.57 -22.24
C GLU A 137 2.86 -0.40 -22.17
N ASN A 138 2.97 -1.43 -21.34
CA ASN A 138 1.85 -2.25 -20.92
C ASN A 138 1.44 -1.87 -19.50
N LEU A 139 0.15 -1.67 -19.29
CA LEU A 139 -0.44 -1.41 -17.98
C LEU A 139 -1.31 -2.60 -17.56
N ALA A 140 -1.33 -2.91 -16.26
CA ALA A 140 -2.21 -3.91 -15.67
C ALA A 140 -2.70 -3.46 -14.30
N LYS A 141 -3.97 -3.65 -14.00
CA LYS A 141 -4.56 -3.43 -12.68
C LYS A 141 -5.66 -4.46 -12.42
N ASP A 142 -5.99 -4.63 -11.14
CA ASP A 142 -7.08 -5.50 -10.68
C ASP A 142 -6.85 -6.99 -11.04
N PHE A 143 -5.58 -7.44 -11.00
CA PHE A 143 -5.16 -8.82 -11.12
C PHE A 143 -4.59 -9.31 -9.79
N ASP A 144 -4.74 -10.60 -9.51
CA ASP A 144 -4.23 -11.22 -8.29
C ASP A 144 -2.85 -11.89 -8.48
N THR A 145 -2.55 -12.35 -9.70
CA THR A 145 -1.32 -13.08 -10.02
C THR A 145 -0.60 -12.54 -11.25
N SER A 146 0.71 -12.83 -11.35
CA SER A 146 1.53 -12.49 -12.51
C SER A 146 1.10 -13.23 -13.79
N GLU A 147 0.64 -14.48 -13.65
CA GLU A 147 0.13 -15.30 -14.77
C GLU A 147 -1.13 -14.70 -15.37
N GLU A 148 -2.06 -14.20 -14.56
CA GLU A 148 -3.27 -13.55 -15.04
C GLU A 148 -2.95 -12.29 -15.83
N VAL A 149 -1.97 -11.49 -15.36
CA VAL A 149 -1.51 -10.30 -16.09
C VAL A 149 -0.96 -10.67 -17.46
N VAL A 150 -0.02 -11.62 -17.54
CA VAL A 150 0.62 -12.00 -18.80
C VAL A 150 -0.40 -12.64 -19.74
N THR A 151 -1.28 -13.51 -19.22
CA THR A 151 -2.36 -14.10 -20.02
C THR A 151 -3.27 -13.03 -20.63
N ALA A 152 -3.64 -12.01 -19.85
CA ALA A 152 -4.45 -10.89 -20.34
C ALA A 152 -3.71 -10.05 -21.40
N TRP A 153 -2.42 -9.79 -21.20
CA TRP A 153 -1.61 -9.10 -22.21
C TRP A 153 -1.50 -9.90 -23.50
N MET A 154 -1.27 -11.22 -23.44
CA MET A 154 -1.18 -12.07 -24.62
C MET A 154 -2.52 -12.20 -25.36
N ALA A 155 -3.64 -12.16 -24.66
CA ALA A 155 -4.98 -12.17 -25.26
C ALA A 155 -5.36 -10.85 -25.96
N SER A 156 -4.69 -9.75 -25.66
CA SER A 156 -4.93 -8.43 -26.24
C SER A 156 -3.96 -8.15 -27.38
N SER A 157 -4.45 -7.90 -28.59
CA SER A 157 -3.60 -7.67 -29.76
C SER A 157 -2.62 -6.50 -29.61
N SER A 158 -3.00 -5.43 -28.92
CA SER A 158 -2.15 -4.26 -28.70
C SER A 158 -1.04 -4.53 -27.65
N HIS A 159 -1.35 -5.24 -26.57
CA HIS A 159 -0.37 -5.59 -25.55
C HIS A 159 0.56 -6.73 -26.02
N HIS A 160 0.03 -7.69 -26.76
CA HIS A 160 0.78 -8.79 -27.35
C HIS A 160 1.95 -8.29 -28.20
N GLN A 161 1.73 -7.26 -29.04
CA GLN A 161 2.79 -6.68 -29.87
C GLN A 161 3.97 -6.11 -29.09
N LEU A 162 3.78 -5.76 -27.81
CA LEU A 162 4.85 -5.26 -26.94
C LEU A 162 5.56 -6.40 -26.19
N CYS A 163 4.90 -7.54 -26.04
CA CYS A 163 5.48 -8.75 -25.44
C CYS A 163 6.20 -9.62 -26.51
N SER A 164 5.76 -9.56 -27.78
CA SER A 164 6.36 -10.25 -28.94
C SER A 164 7.29 -9.31 -29.73
#